data_493ec0de4463aa8432d6bca4b2bf2fbd
#
_entry.id   493ec0de4463aa8432d6bca4b2bf2fbd
#
_cell.length_a   1.000
_cell.length_b   1.000
_cell.length_c   1.000
_cell.angle_alpha   90.00
_cell.angle_beta   90.00
_cell.angle_gamma   90.00
#
_symmetry.space_group_name_H-M   'P 1'
#
loop_
_entity.id
_entity.type
_entity.pdbx_description
1 polymer ?
#
loop_
_entity_poly.entity_id
_entity_poly.type
_entity_poly.pdbx_seq_one_letter_code
_entity_poly.pdbx_strand_id
1 'polypeptide(L)'
;PFIGDWLNPWKWLLTVPMITSFIVFTIAIFAETNRLPFDLPEAEQELAGGYNTEYSSMKFALFFLGEYAAMITGSAVIVTLFFGGWHFPGIPDGSHGWIFGLINIAVFFAKVAALIFVFMWVRWTLPRFRYDQLMRLGWLFFFEIALVNIFIAAIILAYLPS
;
A
#
# COMPACT_ATOMS: atom_id res chain seq x y z
N PRO A 1 -17.67 -0.87 5.18
CA PRO A 1 -18.94 -0.90 4.43
C PRO A 1 -19.20 -2.23 3.73
N PHE A 2 -18.19 -3.09 3.50
CA PHE A 2 -18.36 -4.37 2.81
C PHE A 2 -18.67 -5.56 3.73
N ILE A 3 -18.43 -5.44 5.02
CA ILE A 3 -18.51 -6.56 5.98
C ILE A 3 -19.95 -6.80 6.50
N GLY A 4 -20.86 -5.83 6.34
CA GLY A 4 -22.24 -5.94 6.86
C GLY A 4 -23.27 -6.63 5.98
N ASP A 5 -23.03 -6.75 4.67
CA ASP A 5 -24.04 -7.22 3.70
C ASP A 5 -23.56 -8.46 2.92
N TRP A 6 -23.29 -9.53 3.61
CA TRP A 6 -22.87 -10.82 3.02
C TRP A 6 -23.91 -11.44 2.08
N LEU A 7 -25.14 -10.96 2.13
CA LEU A 7 -26.28 -11.51 1.36
C LEU A 7 -26.46 -10.91 -0.04
N ASN A 8 -25.74 -9.84 -0.40
CA ASN A 8 -25.87 -9.21 -1.71
C ASN A 8 -24.82 -9.72 -2.71
N PRO A 9 -25.21 -10.56 -3.69
CA PRO A 9 -24.28 -11.15 -4.64
C PRO A 9 -23.57 -10.10 -5.51
N TRP A 10 -24.20 -8.96 -5.73
CA TRP A 10 -23.61 -7.85 -6.51
C TRP A 10 -22.41 -7.20 -5.83
N LYS A 11 -22.37 -7.19 -4.48
CA LYS A 11 -21.23 -6.66 -3.73
C LYS A 11 -19.99 -7.57 -3.83
N TRP A 12 -20.18 -8.86 -4.02
CA TRP A 12 -19.08 -9.79 -4.28
C TRP A 12 -18.37 -9.51 -5.61
N LEU A 13 -19.12 -9.01 -6.62
CA LEU A 13 -18.55 -8.65 -7.89
C LEU A 13 -17.54 -7.48 -7.78
N LEU A 14 -17.77 -6.54 -6.84
CA LEU A 14 -16.84 -5.44 -6.54
C LEU A 14 -15.58 -5.89 -5.80
N THR A 15 -15.57 -7.07 -5.20
CA THR A 15 -14.41 -7.59 -4.47
C THR A 15 -13.22 -7.82 -5.40
N VAL A 16 -13.47 -8.27 -6.63
CA VAL A 16 -12.43 -8.52 -7.63
C VAL A 16 -11.68 -7.23 -7.98
N PRO A 17 -12.33 -6.14 -8.43
CA PRO A 17 -11.64 -4.89 -8.71
C PRO A 17 -11.00 -4.26 -7.47
N MET A 18 -11.55 -4.47 -6.27
CA MET A 18 -10.92 -3.99 -5.03
C MET A 18 -9.61 -4.72 -4.72
N ILE A 19 -9.56 -6.05 -4.84
CA ILE A 19 -8.34 -6.83 -4.62
C ILE A 19 -7.29 -6.45 -5.66
N THR A 20 -7.69 -6.31 -6.92
CA THR A 20 -6.78 -5.88 -8.00
C THR A 20 -6.21 -4.49 -7.70
N SER A 21 -7.05 -3.52 -7.30
CA SER A 21 -6.61 -2.19 -6.90
C SER A 21 -5.65 -2.23 -5.71
N PHE A 22 -5.93 -3.05 -4.71
CA PHE A 22 -5.07 -3.22 -3.55
C PHE A 22 -3.68 -3.71 -3.93
N ILE A 23 -3.60 -4.73 -4.80
CA ILE A 23 -2.31 -5.30 -5.25
C ILE A 23 -1.53 -4.25 -6.04
N VAL A 24 -2.15 -3.63 -7.05
CA VAL A 24 -1.50 -2.62 -7.89
C VAL A 24 -1.05 -1.41 -7.07
N PHE A 25 -1.88 -0.93 -6.15
CA PHE A 25 -1.57 0.19 -5.28
C PHE A 25 -0.43 -0.12 -4.31
N THR A 26 -0.42 -1.32 -3.74
CA THR A 26 0.67 -1.77 -2.85
C THR A 26 2.00 -1.82 -3.60
N ILE A 27 2.01 -2.37 -4.82
CA ILE A 27 3.22 -2.42 -5.65
C ILE A 27 3.68 -1.00 -6.04
N ALA A 28 2.75 -0.08 -6.32
CA ALA A 28 3.06 1.31 -6.62
C ALA A 28 3.74 2.01 -5.43
N ILE A 29 3.27 1.78 -4.20
CA ILE A 29 3.91 2.31 -2.99
C ILE A 29 5.31 1.72 -2.79
N PHE A 30 5.52 0.42 -3.06
CA PHE A 30 6.85 -0.18 -3.04
C PHE A 30 7.80 0.49 -4.05
N ALA A 31 7.30 0.81 -5.24
CA ALA A 31 8.09 1.49 -6.27
C ALA A 31 8.40 2.95 -5.88
N GLU A 32 7.45 3.65 -5.26
CA GLU A 32 7.60 5.04 -4.80
C GLU A 32 8.60 5.16 -3.64
N THR A 33 8.60 4.20 -2.71
CA THR A 33 9.51 4.20 -1.56
C THR A 33 10.93 3.77 -1.91
N ASN A 34 11.23 3.49 -3.19
CA ASN A 34 12.55 3.06 -3.67
C ASN A 34 13.15 1.91 -2.84
N ARG A 35 12.31 1.01 -2.34
CA ARG A 35 12.75 -0.14 -1.56
C ARG A 35 12.80 -1.41 -2.39
N LEU A 36 13.66 -2.33 -1.99
CA LEU A 36 13.69 -3.67 -2.58
C LEU A 36 12.27 -4.26 -2.69
N PRO A 37 11.86 -4.75 -3.86
CA PRO A 37 12.66 -5.11 -5.04
C PRO A 37 12.96 -3.99 -6.05
N PHE A 38 12.51 -2.74 -5.83
CA PHE A 38 12.59 -1.59 -6.74
C PHE A 38 13.68 -0.58 -6.38
N ASP A 39 14.67 -1.00 -5.61
CA ASP A 39 15.78 -0.19 -5.11
C ASP A 39 16.88 0.01 -6.17
N LEU A 40 16.59 0.88 -7.13
CA LEU A 40 17.51 1.20 -8.23
C LEU A 40 18.59 2.21 -7.83
N PRO A 41 18.27 3.30 -7.09
CA PRO A 41 19.27 4.30 -6.71
C PRO A 41 20.30 3.77 -5.71
N GLU A 42 19.93 2.83 -4.85
CA GLU A 42 20.81 2.24 -3.83
C GLU A 42 21.73 1.15 -4.43
N ALA A 43 21.35 0.56 -5.57
CA ALA A 43 22.20 -0.38 -6.29
C ALA A 43 23.51 0.25 -6.78
N GLU A 44 23.51 1.54 -7.08
CA GLU A 44 24.70 2.29 -7.49
C GLU A 44 25.67 2.55 -6.33
N GLN A 45 25.20 2.47 -5.08
CA GLN A 45 26.04 2.65 -3.88
C GLN A 45 27.07 1.53 -3.71
N GLU A 46 26.82 0.33 -4.19
CA GLU A 46 27.75 -0.78 -4.11
C GLU A 46 29.00 -0.56 -4.98
N LEU A 47 28.92 0.30 -6.00
CA LEU A 47 30.00 0.59 -6.94
C LEU A 47 30.66 1.96 -6.73
N ALA A 48 29.90 3.01 -6.41
CA ALA A 48 30.38 4.39 -6.35
C ALA A 48 29.65 5.31 -5.35
N GLY A 49 28.93 4.76 -4.34
CA GLY A 49 28.22 5.55 -3.34
C GLY A 49 26.97 6.28 -3.84
N GLY A 50 26.59 6.17 -5.12
CA GLY A 50 25.38 6.73 -5.70
C GLY A 50 25.21 8.23 -5.46
N TYR A 51 23.95 8.71 -5.43
CA TYR A 51 23.61 10.12 -5.18
C TYR A 51 23.95 10.61 -3.76
N ASN A 52 24.25 9.71 -2.84
CA ASN A 52 24.53 10.02 -1.44
C ASN A 52 26.02 10.37 -1.17
N THR A 53 26.91 10.22 -2.14
CA THR A 53 28.36 10.45 -1.98
C THR A 53 28.73 11.88 -1.61
N GLU A 54 27.92 12.86 -2.02
CA GLU A 54 28.18 14.29 -1.81
C GLU A 54 27.56 14.86 -0.52
N TYR A 55 26.77 14.04 0.21
CA TYR A 55 26.03 14.54 1.38
C TYR A 55 26.74 14.25 2.69
N SER A 56 26.80 15.28 3.57
CA SER A 56 27.27 15.13 4.95
C SER A 56 26.34 14.20 5.75
N SER A 57 26.82 13.64 6.85
CA SER A 57 26.12 12.66 7.69
C SER A 57 24.69 13.08 8.09
N MET A 58 24.44 14.36 8.33
CA MET A 58 23.10 14.89 8.68
C MET A 58 22.13 14.84 7.49
N LYS A 59 22.56 15.23 6.29
CA LYS A 59 21.72 15.16 5.09
C LYS A 59 21.42 13.71 4.70
N PHE A 60 22.37 12.83 4.85
CA PHE A 60 22.21 11.40 4.65
C PHE A 60 21.15 10.81 5.58
N ALA A 61 21.22 11.15 6.88
CA ALA A 61 20.21 10.71 7.86
C ALA A 61 18.80 11.20 7.52
N LEU A 62 18.65 12.43 7.00
CA LEU A 62 17.37 12.98 6.57
C LEU A 62 16.77 12.22 5.38
N PHE A 63 17.56 11.74 4.43
CA PHE A 63 17.07 10.90 3.33
C PHE A 63 16.49 9.58 3.84
N PHE A 64 17.19 8.90 4.74
CA PHE A 64 16.67 7.68 5.35
C PHE A 64 15.41 7.93 6.17
N LEU A 65 15.38 9.02 6.94
CA LEU A 65 14.18 9.40 7.68
C LEU A 65 12.98 9.63 6.75
N GLY A 66 13.19 10.33 5.61
CA GLY A 66 12.16 10.56 4.59
C GLY A 66 11.63 9.25 4.00
N GLU A 67 12.50 8.31 3.70
CA GLU A 67 12.14 7.00 3.16
C GLU A 67 11.30 6.17 4.15
N TYR A 68 11.70 6.13 5.42
CA TYR A 68 10.90 5.47 6.45
C TYR A 68 9.56 6.16 6.69
N ALA A 69 9.54 7.50 6.69
CA ALA A 69 8.30 8.27 6.80
C ALA A 69 7.34 7.96 5.62
N ALA A 70 7.85 7.90 4.39
CA ALA A 70 7.06 7.54 3.21
C ALA A 70 6.47 6.13 3.33
N MET A 71 7.24 5.15 3.82
CA MET A 71 6.76 3.78 4.06
C MET A 71 5.65 3.73 5.11
N ILE A 72 5.79 4.45 6.21
CA ILE A 72 4.77 4.52 7.27
C ILE A 72 3.50 5.20 6.72
N THR A 73 3.65 6.31 6.01
CA THR A 73 2.54 7.05 5.41
C THR A 73 1.83 6.20 4.36
N GLY A 74 2.56 5.53 3.47
CA GLY A 74 2.00 4.62 2.47
C GLY A 74 1.22 3.47 3.11
N SER A 75 1.76 2.87 4.17
CA SER A 75 1.06 1.83 4.94
C SER A 75 -0.22 2.36 5.58
N ALA A 76 -0.21 3.57 6.14
CA ALA A 76 -1.40 4.20 6.72
C ALA A 76 -2.47 4.47 5.67
N VAL A 77 -2.09 4.90 4.47
CA VAL A 77 -3.01 5.12 3.34
C VAL A 77 -3.64 3.81 2.90
N ILE A 78 -2.87 2.72 2.77
CA ILE A 78 -3.39 1.38 2.45
C ILE A 78 -4.41 0.94 3.50
N VAL A 79 -4.10 1.08 4.78
CA VAL A 79 -5.02 0.71 5.87
C VAL A 79 -6.32 1.49 5.79
N THR A 80 -6.23 2.79 5.51
CA THR A 80 -7.41 3.65 5.44
C THR A 80 -8.29 3.31 4.25
N LEU A 81 -7.71 3.06 3.07
CA LEU A 81 -8.46 2.80 1.84
C LEU A 81 -9.03 1.38 1.78
N PHE A 82 -8.23 0.37 2.09
CA PHE A 82 -8.59 -1.03 1.86
C PHE A 82 -9.01 -1.79 3.11
N PHE A 83 -8.45 -1.46 4.27
CA PHE A 83 -8.73 -2.16 5.54
C PHE A 83 -9.72 -1.40 6.45
N GLY A 84 -10.36 -0.34 5.93
CA GLY A 84 -11.37 0.40 6.68
C GLY A 84 -10.82 1.20 7.88
N GLY A 85 -9.55 1.59 7.83
CA GLY A 85 -8.91 2.43 8.86
C GLY A 85 -8.95 1.79 10.24
N TRP A 86 -9.61 2.48 11.16
CA TRP A 86 -9.77 2.05 12.57
C TRP A 86 -10.88 1.02 12.79
N HIS A 87 -11.72 0.75 11.77
CA HIS A 87 -12.84 -0.18 11.92
C HIS A 87 -12.35 -1.62 12.09
N PHE A 88 -12.88 -2.33 13.09
CA PHE A 88 -12.61 -3.73 13.33
C PHE A 88 -13.94 -4.52 13.44
N PRO A 89 -14.09 -5.63 12.71
CA PRO A 89 -15.27 -6.46 12.81
C PRO A 89 -15.41 -7.00 14.24
N GLY A 90 -16.51 -6.65 14.92
CA GLY A 90 -16.77 -7.03 16.31
C GLY A 90 -16.79 -5.86 17.29
N ILE A 91 -16.37 -4.67 16.90
CA ILE A 91 -16.54 -3.45 17.69
C ILE A 91 -17.71 -2.68 17.08
N PRO A 92 -18.82 -2.45 17.83
CA PRO A 92 -19.98 -1.75 17.28
C PRO A 92 -19.63 -0.29 16.96
N ASP A 93 -19.98 0.12 15.73
CA ASP A 93 -19.87 1.52 15.32
C ASP A 93 -20.84 2.35 16.16
N GLY A 94 -20.32 3.34 16.88
CA GLY A 94 -21.13 4.23 17.70
C GLY A 94 -21.06 3.97 19.21
N SER A 95 -20.21 3.08 19.69
CA SER A 95 -19.89 3.01 21.11
C SER A 95 -19.20 4.31 21.54
N HIS A 96 -19.97 5.18 22.22
CA HIS A 96 -19.51 6.46 22.72
C HIS A 96 -18.75 6.26 24.02
N GLY A 97 -17.42 6.37 23.98
CA GLY A 97 -16.58 6.33 25.15
C GLY A 97 -15.10 6.54 24.77
N TRP A 98 -14.37 7.26 25.60
CA TRP A 98 -12.93 7.50 25.37
C TRP A 98 -12.12 6.20 25.28
N ILE A 99 -12.54 5.13 25.96
CA ILE A 99 -11.93 3.80 25.92
C ILE A 99 -12.04 3.18 24.51
N PHE A 100 -13.21 3.28 23.88
CA PHE A 100 -13.40 2.80 22.52
C PHE A 100 -12.59 3.60 21.50
N GLY A 101 -12.43 4.91 21.72
CA GLY A 101 -11.52 5.74 20.93
C GLY A 101 -10.07 5.24 21.00
N LEU A 102 -9.58 4.90 22.16
CA LEU A 102 -8.23 4.34 22.35
C LEU A 102 -8.08 2.97 21.68
N ILE A 103 -9.10 2.11 21.77
CA ILE A 103 -9.10 0.79 21.09
C ILE A 103 -9.03 0.99 19.58
N ASN A 104 -9.82 1.89 19.00
CA ASN A 104 -9.82 2.16 17.56
C ASN A 104 -8.46 2.69 17.08
N ILE A 105 -7.82 3.56 17.84
CA ILE A 105 -6.47 4.04 17.56
C ILE A 105 -5.48 2.88 17.62
N ALA A 106 -5.54 2.04 18.64
CA ALA A 106 -4.67 0.87 18.78
C ALA A 106 -4.85 -0.12 17.60
N VAL A 107 -6.08 -0.37 17.16
CA VAL A 107 -6.39 -1.21 16.00
C VAL A 107 -5.79 -0.63 14.73
N PHE A 108 -5.90 0.68 14.52
CA PHE A 108 -5.30 1.34 13.36
C PHE A 108 -3.78 1.16 13.35
N PHE A 109 -3.11 1.46 14.46
CA PHE A 109 -1.66 1.29 14.55
C PHE A 109 -1.22 -0.16 14.41
N ALA A 110 -1.98 -1.12 14.94
CA ALA A 110 -1.70 -2.54 14.77
C ALA A 110 -1.76 -2.97 13.30
N LYS A 111 -2.76 -2.49 12.53
CA LYS A 111 -2.85 -2.75 11.09
C LYS A 111 -1.69 -2.12 10.31
N VAL A 112 -1.32 -0.88 10.64
CA VAL A 112 -0.16 -0.20 10.03
C VAL A 112 1.12 -0.98 10.33
N ALA A 113 1.33 -1.41 11.57
CA ALA A 113 2.49 -2.20 11.97
C ALA A 113 2.55 -3.55 11.23
N ALA A 114 1.41 -4.22 11.05
CA ALA A 114 1.31 -5.45 10.28
C ALA A 114 1.73 -5.24 8.81
N LEU A 115 1.31 -4.14 8.18
CA LEU A 115 1.73 -3.82 6.82
C LEU A 115 3.22 -3.47 6.74
N ILE A 116 3.75 -2.72 7.68
CA ILE A 116 5.20 -2.45 7.75
C ILE A 116 5.97 -3.77 7.89
N PHE A 117 5.47 -4.72 8.67
CA PHE A 117 6.06 -6.05 8.76
C PHE A 117 6.03 -6.78 7.41
N VAL A 118 4.93 -6.70 6.65
CA VAL A 118 4.85 -7.25 5.29
C VAL A 118 5.86 -6.57 4.36
N PHE A 119 6.04 -5.24 4.44
CA PHE A 119 7.06 -4.52 3.68
C PHE A 119 8.47 -5.03 3.99
N MET A 120 8.78 -5.25 5.27
CA MET A 120 10.06 -5.84 5.67
C MET A 120 10.21 -7.27 5.16
N TRP A 121 9.16 -8.08 5.23
CA TRP A 121 9.20 -9.47 4.76
C TRP A 121 9.43 -9.55 3.25
N VAL A 122 8.74 -8.74 2.46
CA VAL A 122 8.94 -8.64 1.01
C VAL A 122 10.39 -8.25 0.68
N ARG A 123 10.96 -7.29 1.41
CA ARG A 123 12.35 -6.86 1.25
C ARG A 123 13.35 -8.03 1.41
N TRP A 124 13.10 -8.94 2.33
CA TRP A 124 14.01 -10.07 2.60
C TRP A 124 13.76 -11.28 1.70
N THR A 125 12.63 -11.32 1.00
CA THR A 125 12.21 -12.50 0.23
C THR A 125 12.42 -12.33 -1.26
N LEU A 126 12.24 -11.13 -1.81
CA LEU A 126 12.29 -10.89 -3.24
C LEU A 126 13.67 -10.41 -3.70
N PRO A 127 14.17 -10.95 -4.83
CA PRO A 127 15.39 -10.45 -5.46
C PRO A 127 15.15 -9.08 -6.10
N ARG A 128 16.23 -8.32 -6.28
CA ARG A 128 16.22 -7.01 -6.92
C ARG A 128 15.87 -7.11 -8.40
N PHE A 129 14.96 -6.25 -8.88
CA PHE A 129 14.64 -6.14 -10.29
C PHE A 129 15.65 -5.24 -11.04
N ARG A 130 15.85 -5.53 -12.33
CA ARG A 130 16.56 -4.63 -13.23
C ARG A 130 15.65 -3.46 -13.65
N TYR A 131 16.25 -2.30 -13.95
CA TYR A 131 15.53 -1.10 -14.40
C TYR A 131 14.61 -1.38 -15.59
N ASP A 132 15.09 -2.08 -16.62
CA ASP A 132 14.32 -2.43 -17.82
C ASP A 132 13.10 -3.28 -17.48
N GLN A 133 13.24 -4.21 -16.54
CA GLN A 133 12.15 -5.07 -16.08
C GLN A 133 11.10 -4.25 -15.32
N LEU A 134 11.55 -3.31 -14.48
CA LEU A 134 10.66 -2.44 -13.72
C LEU A 134 9.83 -1.54 -14.63
N MET A 135 10.47 -0.87 -15.60
CA MET A 135 9.78 0.02 -16.54
C MET A 135 8.78 -0.75 -17.41
N ARG A 136 9.17 -1.92 -17.89
CA ARG A 136 8.29 -2.78 -18.68
C ARG A 136 7.10 -3.29 -17.86
N LEU A 137 7.34 -3.68 -16.61
CA LEU A 137 6.30 -4.15 -15.69
C LEU A 137 5.31 -3.02 -15.35
N GLY A 138 5.82 -1.82 -15.05
CA GLY A 138 5.01 -0.65 -14.71
C GLY A 138 4.11 -0.20 -15.86
N TRP A 139 4.69 0.04 -17.04
CA TRP A 139 3.98 0.62 -18.16
C TRP A 139 3.13 -0.39 -18.94
N LEU A 140 3.63 -1.62 -19.17
CA LEU A 140 2.93 -2.62 -19.99
C LEU A 140 1.96 -3.50 -19.20
N PHE A 141 2.16 -3.64 -17.87
CA PHE A 141 1.31 -4.51 -17.06
C PHE A 141 0.46 -3.73 -16.06
N PHE A 142 1.09 -3.02 -15.15
CA PHE A 142 0.34 -2.41 -14.05
C PHE A 142 -0.52 -1.24 -14.47
N PHE A 143 -0.06 -0.42 -15.41
CA PHE A 143 -0.83 0.69 -15.92
C PHE A 143 -2.07 0.22 -16.67
N GLU A 144 -1.93 -0.77 -17.56
CA GLU A 144 -3.06 -1.33 -18.31
C GLU A 144 -4.06 -2.04 -17.41
N ILE A 145 -3.56 -2.85 -16.45
CA ILE A 145 -4.43 -3.53 -15.49
C ILE A 145 -5.21 -2.50 -14.64
N ALA A 146 -4.56 -1.44 -14.16
CA ALA A 146 -5.23 -0.40 -13.39
C ALA A 146 -6.31 0.31 -14.20
N LEU A 147 -6.04 0.62 -15.48
CA LEU A 147 -6.98 1.27 -16.38
C LEU A 147 -8.20 0.39 -16.66
N VAL A 148 -7.99 -0.86 -17.01
CA VAL A 148 -9.07 -1.85 -17.21
C VAL A 148 -9.90 -2.02 -15.93
N ASN A 149 -9.23 -2.08 -14.78
CA ASN A 149 -9.88 -2.22 -13.48
C ASN A 149 -10.80 -1.04 -13.15
N ILE A 150 -10.40 0.19 -13.49
CA ILE A 150 -11.25 1.39 -13.32
C ILE A 150 -12.53 1.27 -14.17
N PHE A 151 -12.41 0.84 -15.44
CA PHE A 151 -13.57 0.64 -16.31
C PHE A 151 -14.50 -0.45 -15.77
N ILE A 152 -13.95 -1.58 -15.32
CA ILE A 152 -14.75 -2.67 -14.74
C ILE A 152 -15.47 -2.18 -13.48
N ALA A 153 -14.79 -1.50 -12.58
CA ALA A 153 -15.40 -0.95 -11.38
C ALA A 153 -16.51 0.06 -11.68
N ALA A 154 -16.30 0.95 -12.66
CA ALA A 154 -17.29 1.93 -13.08
C ALA A 154 -18.54 1.25 -13.68
N ILE A 155 -18.37 0.23 -14.51
CA ILE A 155 -19.49 -0.53 -15.10
C ILE A 155 -20.28 -1.23 -13.97
N ILE A 156 -19.60 -1.92 -13.06
CA ILE A 156 -20.26 -2.61 -11.95
C ILE A 156 -21.07 -1.61 -11.11
N LEU A 157 -20.48 -0.45 -10.78
CA LEU A 157 -21.16 0.58 -9.99
C LEU A 157 -22.36 1.20 -10.71
N ALA A 158 -22.29 1.33 -12.04
CA ALA A 158 -23.40 1.85 -12.84
C ALA A 158 -24.61 0.89 -12.89
N TYR A 159 -24.37 -0.42 -12.79
CA TYR A 159 -25.43 -1.44 -12.77
C TYR A 159 -25.84 -1.89 -11.36
N LEU A 160 -25.15 -1.42 -10.31
CA LEU A 160 -25.57 -1.73 -8.94
C LEU A 160 -26.88 -0.97 -8.65
N PRO A 161 -27.97 -1.64 -8.28
CA PRO A 161 -29.16 -0.96 -7.81
C PRO A 161 -28.84 -0.21 -6.51
N SER A 162 -29.14 1.07 -6.50
CA SER A 162 -29.03 1.99 -5.36
C SER A 162 -29.88 1.54 -4.16
#